data_4d0c893094495128ecaf63d5db59729d
#
_entry.id   4d0c893094495128ecaf63d5db59729d
#
_cell.length_a   1.000
_cell.length_b   1.000
_cell.length_c   1.000
_cell.angle_alpha   90.00
_cell.angle_beta   90.00
_cell.angle_gamma   90.00
#
_symmetry.space_group_name_H-M   'P 1'
#
loop_
_entity.id
_entity.type
_entity.pdbx_description
1 polymer ?
#
loop_
_entity_poly.entity_id
_entity_poly.type
_entity_poly.pdbx_seq_one_letter_code
_entity_poly.pdbx_strand_id
1 'polypeptide(L)'
;RTKALLVVHLYGKCAFTDELLSICEEHQLLMIEDNAQAHGCLWKGRRTGSVGHAAAHSFYPGKNLGALGDAGGVTTDDEELANIVRALGNYGSSKKYVFDYVGQNSRMDEVQAAVLCEKLKWLDRDNERRVAIATKYVDGIQNTAITLPTKDYLANDVFHIFPVLCAKRDLLQRELHQRSIETIIHYPIPPHKQKCYSEWNALALPITERIHREELSLPLNPTMTDEEVEMVISNVSEIKL
;
A
#
# COMPACT_ATOMS: atom_id res chain seq x y z
N ARG A 1 23.79 -15.02 -6.42
CA ARG A 1 23.12 -15.74 -5.31
C ARG A 1 21.65 -15.30 -5.16
N THR A 2 21.30 -14.10 -5.62
CA THR A 2 19.92 -13.58 -5.64
C THR A 2 19.07 -14.46 -6.56
N LYS A 3 17.84 -14.78 -6.15
CA LYS A 3 16.90 -15.63 -6.87
C LYS A 3 15.62 -14.92 -7.26
N ALA A 4 15.24 -13.95 -6.45
CA ALA A 4 14.01 -13.20 -6.66
C ALA A 4 14.19 -11.74 -6.22
N LEU A 5 13.36 -10.88 -6.78
CA LEU A 5 13.18 -9.51 -6.36
C LEU A 5 11.74 -9.33 -5.88
N LEU A 6 11.56 -8.84 -4.65
CA LEU A 6 10.26 -8.50 -4.11
C LEU A 6 10.08 -6.97 -4.20
N VAL A 7 9.03 -6.56 -4.88
CA VAL A 7 8.67 -5.15 -5.11
C VAL A 7 7.43 -4.83 -4.30
N VAL A 8 7.48 -3.75 -3.54
CA VAL A 8 6.33 -3.27 -2.77
C VAL A 8 5.70 -2.06 -3.47
N HIS A 9 4.44 -2.15 -3.82
CA HIS A 9 3.65 -1.02 -4.34
C HIS A 9 3.13 -0.16 -3.17
N LEU A 10 4.11 0.50 -2.51
CA LEU A 10 3.85 1.18 -1.25
C LEU A 10 2.87 2.35 -1.44
N TYR A 11 1.93 2.50 -0.52
CA TYR A 11 0.90 3.54 -0.45
C TYR A 11 -0.11 3.55 -1.59
N GLY A 12 -0.03 2.60 -2.51
CA GLY A 12 -0.89 2.51 -3.68
C GLY A 12 -0.22 2.92 -4.98
N LYS A 13 1.07 3.26 -4.92
CA LYS A 13 1.85 3.65 -6.09
C LYS A 13 2.51 2.45 -6.77
N CYS A 14 2.38 2.38 -8.10
CA CYS A 14 3.14 1.41 -8.87
C CYS A 14 4.65 1.64 -8.72
N ALA A 15 5.38 0.62 -8.26
CA ALA A 15 6.83 0.67 -8.08
C ALA A 15 7.61 0.08 -9.28
N PHE A 16 6.92 -0.38 -10.32
CA PHE A 16 7.60 -0.89 -11.52
C PHE A 16 8.25 0.24 -12.32
N THR A 17 9.39 -0.10 -12.90
CA THR A 17 10.06 0.66 -13.96
C THR A 17 10.52 -0.31 -15.05
N ASP A 18 10.73 0.17 -16.26
CA ASP A 18 11.26 -0.66 -17.35
C ASP A 18 12.65 -1.22 -17.02
N GLU A 19 13.47 -0.39 -16.34
CA GLU A 19 14.79 -0.79 -15.88
C GLU A 19 14.73 -1.96 -14.90
N LEU A 20 13.82 -1.90 -13.93
CA LEU A 20 13.63 -2.97 -12.94
C LEU A 20 13.25 -4.30 -13.61
N LEU A 21 12.32 -4.25 -14.57
CA LEU A 21 11.90 -5.45 -15.31
C LEU A 21 13.05 -5.99 -16.17
N SER A 22 13.81 -5.14 -16.85
CA SER A 22 14.98 -5.52 -17.64
C SER A 22 16.05 -6.20 -16.78
N ILE A 23 16.33 -5.69 -15.58
CA ILE A 23 17.27 -6.32 -14.63
C ILE A 23 16.80 -7.72 -14.23
N CYS A 24 15.51 -7.89 -13.98
CA CYS A 24 14.98 -9.21 -13.63
C CYS A 24 15.08 -10.21 -14.78
N GLU A 25 14.82 -9.76 -16.01
CA GLU A 25 14.95 -10.58 -17.22
C GLU A 25 16.41 -10.95 -17.48
N GLU A 26 17.33 -9.98 -17.48
CA GLU A 26 18.75 -10.18 -17.72
C GLU A 26 19.39 -11.16 -16.73
N HIS A 27 18.99 -11.06 -15.46
CA HIS A 27 19.56 -11.88 -14.41
C HIS A 27 18.70 -13.10 -14.03
N GLN A 28 17.65 -13.38 -14.80
CA GLN A 28 16.72 -14.50 -14.57
C GLN A 28 16.17 -14.55 -13.13
N LEU A 29 15.79 -13.36 -12.60
CA LEU A 29 15.22 -13.21 -11.28
C LEU A 29 13.71 -13.36 -11.33
N LEU A 30 13.16 -14.07 -10.37
CA LEU A 30 11.71 -14.09 -10.16
C LEU A 30 11.26 -12.73 -9.61
N MET A 31 10.19 -12.18 -10.18
CA MET A 31 9.55 -10.96 -9.69
C MET A 31 8.37 -11.33 -8.79
N ILE A 32 8.38 -10.86 -7.55
CA ILE A 32 7.29 -11.02 -6.59
C ILE A 32 6.75 -9.64 -6.24
N GLU A 33 5.44 -9.48 -6.27
CA GLU A 33 4.79 -8.22 -5.91
C GLU A 33 4.20 -8.29 -4.48
N ASP A 34 4.47 -7.31 -3.66
CA ASP A 34 3.61 -6.96 -2.53
C ASP A 34 2.59 -5.91 -3.02
N ASN A 35 1.38 -6.37 -3.30
CA ASN A 35 0.29 -5.56 -3.81
C ASN A 35 -0.72 -5.19 -2.71
N ALA A 36 -0.34 -5.34 -1.45
CA ALA A 36 -1.23 -5.15 -0.30
C ALA A 36 -1.85 -3.75 -0.20
N GLN A 37 -1.26 -2.75 -0.82
CA GLN A 37 -1.74 -1.36 -0.81
C GLN A 37 -2.13 -0.83 -2.19
N ALA A 38 -2.06 -1.64 -3.24
CA ALA A 38 -2.19 -1.17 -4.62
C ALA A 38 -3.29 -1.87 -5.44
N HIS A 39 -4.39 -2.28 -4.78
CA HIS A 39 -5.51 -2.90 -5.49
C HIS A 39 -6.09 -1.97 -6.55
N GLY A 40 -6.05 -2.42 -7.81
CA GLY A 40 -6.51 -1.65 -8.96
C GLY A 40 -5.48 -0.73 -9.61
N CYS A 41 -4.28 -0.59 -9.04
CA CYS A 41 -3.18 0.16 -9.63
C CYS A 41 -2.76 -0.45 -10.98
N LEU A 42 -2.24 0.37 -11.89
CA LEU A 42 -1.90 -0.05 -13.24
C LEU A 42 -0.42 0.17 -13.55
N TRP A 43 0.15 -0.78 -14.28
CA TRP A 43 1.42 -0.68 -14.97
C TRP A 43 1.22 -0.93 -16.48
N LYS A 44 1.38 0.11 -17.30
CA LYS A 44 1.20 0.02 -18.78
C LYS A 44 -0.10 -0.70 -19.18
N GLY A 45 -1.20 -0.41 -18.50
CA GLY A 45 -2.51 -0.99 -18.76
C GLY A 45 -2.76 -2.37 -18.11
N ARG A 46 -1.77 -2.99 -17.47
CA ARG A 46 -1.93 -4.22 -16.68
C ARG A 46 -2.08 -3.87 -15.20
N ARG A 47 -2.94 -4.58 -14.49
CA ARG A 47 -3.07 -4.39 -13.04
C ARG A 47 -1.83 -4.90 -12.31
N THR A 48 -1.32 -4.11 -11.36
CA THR A 48 -0.34 -4.62 -10.40
C THR A 48 -0.94 -5.79 -9.64
N GLY A 49 -0.09 -6.73 -9.23
CA GLY A 49 -0.54 -8.04 -8.75
C GLY A 49 -0.75 -9.09 -9.84
N SER A 50 -0.54 -8.71 -11.12
CA SER A 50 -0.57 -9.63 -12.27
C SER A 50 0.61 -9.43 -13.23
N VAL A 51 1.59 -8.62 -12.86
CA VAL A 51 2.74 -8.29 -13.71
C VAL A 51 3.91 -9.21 -13.40
N GLY A 52 4.19 -9.45 -12.12
CA GLY A 52 5.22 -10.36 -11.65
C GLY A 52 4.82 -11.84 -11.76
N HIS A 53 5.70 -12.72 -11.31
CA HIS A 53 5.46 -14.18 -11.28
C HIS A 53 4.44 -14.58 -10.22
N ALA A 54 4.37 -13.83 -9.13
CA ALA A 54 3.37 -13.97 -8.09
C ALA A 54 3.17 -12.64 -7.36
N ALA A 55 2.01 -12.47 -6.77
CA ALA A 55 1.73 -11.33 -5.91
C ALA A 55 0.98 -11.72 -4.64
N ALA A 56 1.32 -11.02 -3.53
CA ALA A 56 0.60 -11.11 -2.28
C ALA A 56 -0.33 -9.91 -2.12
N HIS A 57 -1.55 -10.18 -1.64
CA HIS A 57 -2.59 -9.19 -1.40
C HIS A 57 -3.04 -9.23 0.05
N SER A 58 -3.23 -8.07 0.65
CA SER A 58 -3.88 -7.92 1.94
C SER A 58 -5.27 -7.33 1.76
N PHE A 59 -6.27 -8.00 2.30
CA PHE A 59 -7.64 -7.49 2.34
C PHE A 59 -8.06 -7.04 3.75
N TYR A 60 -7.07 -6.60 4.55
CA TYR A 60 -7.34 -5.98 5.85
C TYR A 60 -8.36 -4.83 5.67
N PRO A 61 -9.30 -4.60 6.62
CA PRO A 61 -10.42 -3.67 6.45
C PRO A 61 -10.07 -2.26 5.96
N GLY A 62 -8.89 -1.74 6.32
CA GLY A 62 -8.42 -0.43 5.88
C GLY A 62 -7.88 -0.36 4.46
N LYS A 63 -7.77 -1.48 3.74
CA LYS A 63 -7.27 -1.50 2.35
C LYS A 63 -8.30 -0.98 1.36
N ASN A 64 -7.84 -0.53 0.17
CA ASN A 64 -8.75 -0.08 -0.89
C ASN A 64 -9.78 -1.14 -1.24
N LEU A 65 -9.38 -2.41 -1.26
CA LEU A 65 -10.26 -3.56 -1.27
C LEU A 65 -10.13 -4.28 0.08
N GLY A 66 -10.93 -3.89 1.06
CA GLY A 66 -10.89 -4.43 2.43
C GLY A 66 -12.08 -5.30 2.76
N ALA A 67 -11.84 -6.44 3.41
CA ALA A 67 -12.85 -7.30 4.01
C ALA A 67 -13.39 -6.70 5.32
N LEU A 68 -14.19 -7.45 6.09
CA LEU A 68 -14.68 -7.05 7.41
C LEU A 68 -13.73 -7.46 8.55
N GLY A 69 -12.67 -8.20 8.23
CA GLY A 69 -11.64 -8.68 9.15
C GLY A 69 -10.38 -9.05 8.37
N ASP A 70 -9.47 -9.80 9.01
CA ASP A 70 -8.24 -10.24 8.35
C ASP A 70 -8.56 -11.17 7.17
N ALA A 71 -7.99 -10.84 6.02
CA ALA A 71 -8.06 -11.62 4.81
C ALA A 71 -6.88 -11.29 3.89
N GLY A 72 -6.54 -12.21 3.00
CA GLY A 72 -5.47 -12.02 2.01
C GLY A 72 -5.59 -13.04 0.89
N GLY A 73 -4.77 -12.88 -0.12
CA GLY A 73 -4.72 -13.78 -1.26
C GLY A 73 -3.38 -13.73 -1.97
N VAL A 74 -3.15 -14.71 -2.82
CA VAL A 74 -2.00 -14.77 -3.73
C VAL A 74 -2.54 -14.89 -5.16
N THR A 75 -1.98 -14.12 -6.08
CA THR A 75 -2.21 -14.25 -7.52
C THR A 75 -0.96 -14.73 -8.22
N THR A 76 -1.10 -15.62 -9.17
CA THR A 76 -0.03 -16.14 -10.03
C THR A 76 -0.61 -16.82 -11.26
N ASP A 77 0.14 -16.79 -12.36
CA ASP A 77 -0.15 -17.56 -13.57
C ASP A 77 0.52 -18.96 -13.55
N ASP A 78 1.31 -19.25 -12.51
CA ASP A 78 1.96 -20.55 -12.29
C ASP A 78 1.01 -21.49 -11.51
N GLU A 79 0.47 -22.50 -12.20
CA GLU A 79 -0.48 -23.45 -11.63
C GLU A 79 0.15 -24.33 -10.54
N GLU A 80 1.43 -24.70 -10.67
CA GLU A 80 2.15 -25.47 -9.66
C GLU A 80 2.29 -24.65 -8.38
N LEU A 81 2.73 -23.40 -8.48
CA LEU A 81 2.83 -22.49 -7.35
C LEU A 81 1.45 -22.26 -6.70
N ALA A 82 0.40 -22.06 -7.49
CA ALA A 82 -0.97 -21.89 -6.97
C ALA A 82 -1.42 -23.10 -6.16
N ASN A 83 -1.14 -24.32 -6.63
CA ASN A 83 -1.48 -25.56 -5.94
C ASN A 83 -0.67 -25.73 -4.63
N ILE A 84 0.61 -25.39 -4.65
CA ILE A 84 1.47 -25.42 -3.45
C ILE A 84 0.95 -24.42 -2.40
N VAL A 85 0.68 -23.18 -2.79
CA VAL A 85 0.16 -22.15 -1.88
C VAL A 85 -1.18 -22.58 -1.26
N ARG A 86 -2.08 -23.15 -2.07
CA ARG A 86 -3.36 -23.68 -1.60
C ARG A 86 -3.19 -24.82 -0.60
N ALA A 87 -2.27 -25.75 -0.86
CA ALA A 87 -1.95 -26.83 0.05
C ALA A 87 -1.35 -26.30 1.36
N LEU A 88 -0.37 -25.39 1.30
CA LEU A 88 0.26 -24.80 2.48
C LEU A 88 -0.74 -24.06 3.38
N GLY A 89 -1.70 -23.33 2.81
CA GLY A 89 -2.78 -22.68 3.53
C GLY A 89 -3.82 -23.63 4.14
N ASN A 90 -3.78 -24.90 3.77
CA ASN A 90 -4.66 -25.97 4.26
C ASN A 90 -3.88 -27.09 4.94
N TYR A 91 -3.05 -26.76 5.93
CA TYR A 91 -2.22 -27.69 6.70
C TYR A 91 -1.19 -28.48 5.86
N GLY A 92 -0.89 -28.08 4.63
CA GLY A 92 -0.03 -28.80 3.70
C GLY A 92 -0.75 -29.92 2.94
N SER A 93 -2.08 -29.94 2.95
CA SER A 93 -2.89 -31.03 2.40
C SER A 93 -3.23 -30.78 0.92
N SER A 94 -2.80 -31.70 0.06
CA SER A 94 -3.19 -31.76 -1.36
C SER A 94 -4.51 -32.52 -1.58
N LYS A 95 -4.79 -33.50 -0.72
CA LYS A 95 -6.00 -34.31 -0.68
C LYS A 95 -6.40 -34.58 0.76
N LYS A 96 -7.70 -34.80 1.01
CA LYS A 96 -8.21 -35.08 2.36
C LYS A 96 -7.34 -36.16 3.07
N TYR A 97 -6.74 -35.78 4.21
CA TYR A 97 -5.85 -36.57 5.07
C TYR A 97 -4.50 -36.95 4.43
N VAL A 98 -4.11 -36.33 3.29
CA VAL A 98 -2.78 -36.51 2.69
C VAL A 98 -2.05 -35.15 2.77
N PHE A 99 -0.90 -35.14 3.44
CA PHE A 99 -0.14 -33.93 3.73
C PHE A 99 1.22 -34.01 3.03
N ASP A 100 1.38 -33.29 1.93
CA ASP A 100 2.63 -33.28 1.15
C ASP A 100 3.61 -32.21 1.65
N TYR A 101 3.12 -31.23 2.42
CA TYR A 101 3.90 -30.13 2.93
C TYR A 101 3.62 -29.89 4.42
N VAL A 102 4.56 -29.22 5.10
CA VAL A 102 4.32 -28.64 6.44
C VAL A 102 3.62 -27.31 6.25
N GLY A 103 2.31 -27.28 6.43
CA GLY A 103 1.48 -26.09 6.25
C GLY A 103 0.76 -25.65 7.53
N GLN A 104 -0.09 -24.67 7.40
CA GLN A 104 -0.87 -24.10 8.50
C GLN A 104 -2.32 -23.86 8.05
N ASN A 105 -3.21 -23.52 8.98
CA ASN A 105 -4.52 -23.00 8.63
C ASN A 105 -4.41 -21.51 8.27
N SER A 106 -4.47 -21.21 6.98
CA SER A 106 -4.44 -19.86 6.44
C SER A 106 -5.46 -19.76 5.30
N ARG A 107 -6.73 -19.90 5.66
CA ARG A 107 -7.88 -19.86 4.73
C ARG A 107 -8.69 -18.60 4.97
N MET A 108 -9.19 -18.00 3.90
CA MET A 108 -10.16 -16.92 4.00
C MET A 108 -11.53 -17.49 4.36
N ASP A 109 -12.23 -16.88 5.31
CA ASP A 109 -13.61 -17.23 5.61
C ASP A 109 -14.55 -16.84 4.45
N GLU A 110 -15.54 -17.67 4.16
CA GLU A 110 -16.51 -17.46 3.07
C GLU A 110 -17.25 -16.12 3.18
N VAL A 111 -17.54 -15.67 4.41
CA VAL A 111 -18.19 -14.37 4.64
C VAL A 111 -17.29 -13.21 4.19
N GLN A 112 -15.98 -13.30 4.42
CA GLN A 112 -15.03 -12.28 3.96
C GLN A 112 -14.93 -12.28 2.43
N ALA A 113 -14.89 -13.48 1.82
CA ALA A 113 -14.89 -13.63 0.37
C ALA A 113 -16.16 -13.03 -0.27
N ALA A 114 -17.33 -13.27 0.31
CA ALA A 114 -18.60 -12.73 -0.18
C ALA A 114 -18.61 -11.18 -0.16
N VAL A 115 -18.13 -10.57 0.93
CA VAL A 115 -17.98 -9.12 1.04
C VAL A 115 -17.00 -8.57 0.01
N LEU A 116 -15.85 -9.23 -0.17
CA LEU A 116 -14.85 -8.82 -1.15
C LEU A 116 -15.38 -8.90 -2.59
N CYS A 117 -16.14 -9.96 -2.93
CA CYS A 117 -16.78 -10.10 -4.25
C CYS A 117 -17.74 -8.93 -4.54
N GLU A 118 -18.47 -8.45 -3.53
CA GLU A 118 -19.35 -7.29 -3.69
C GLU A 118 -18.54 -5.99 -3.83
N LYS A 119 -17.57 -5.75 -2.94
CA LYS A 119 -16.75 -4.54 -2.95
C LYS A 119 -15.87 -4.42 -4.20
N LEU A 120 -15.41 -5.54 -4.75
CA LEU A 120 -14.60 -5.56 -5.97
C LEU A 120 -15.30 -4.87 -7.16
N LYS A 121 -16.62 -4.92 -7.25
CA LYS A 121 -17.42 -4.26 -8.29
C LYS A 121 -17.30 -2.73 -8.25
N TRP A 122 -16.91 -2.17 -7.11
CA TRP A 122 -16.85 -0.74 -6.87
C TRP A 122 -15.41 -0.21 -6.76
N LEU A 123 -14.41 -1.10 -6.76
CA LEU A 123 -13.01 -0.76 -6.52
C LEU A 123 -12.49 0.35 -7.45
N ASP A 124 -12.79 0.24 -8.75
CA ASP A 124 -12.28 1.22 -9.73
C ASP A 124 -12.88 2.60 -9.50
N ARG A 125 -14.19 2.69 -9.29
CA ARG A 125 -14.89 3.94 -8.96
C ARG A 125 -14.33 4.57 -7.67
N ASP A 126 -14.12 3.75 -6.65
CA ASP A 126 -13.61 4.22 -5.36
C ASP A 126 -12.14 4.69 -5.47
N ASN A 127 -11.33 4.04 -6.31
CA ASN A 127 -9.98 4.49 -6.65
C ASN A 127 -10.00 5.80 -7.47
N GLU A 128 -10.90 5.94 -8.45
CA GLU A 128 -11.08 7.19 -9.19
C GLU A 128 -11.42 8.35 -8.24
N ARG A 129 -12.28 8.12 -7.24
CA ARG A 129 -12.59 9.12 -6.21
C ARG A 129 -11.37 9.46 -5.36
N ARG A 130 -10.56 8.48 -4.96
CA ARG A 130 -9.29 8.71 -4.23
C ARG A 130 -8.32 9.57 -5.03
N VAL A 131 -8.15 9.27 -6.31
CA VAL A 131 -7.31 10.07 -7.22
C VAL A 131 -7.85 11.49 -7.37
N ALA A 132 -9.17 11.67 -7.50
CA ALA A 132 -9.79 12.99 -7.57
C ALA A 132 -9.54 13.83 -6.29
N ILE A 133 -9.65 13.22 -5.11
CA ILE A 133 -9.33 13.88 -3.83
C ILE A 133 -7.84 14.24 -3.77
N ALA A 134 -6.95 13.30 -4.10
CA ALA A 134 -5.51 13.52 -4.13
C ALA A 134 -5.14 14.68 -5.09
N THR A 135 -5.78 14.75 -6.25
CA THR A 135 -5.60 15.84 -7.21
C THR A 135 -6.00 17.19 -6.60
N LYS A 136 -7.15 17.24 -5.93
CA LYS A 136 -7.58 18.48 -5.23
C LYS A 136 -6.58 18.88 -4.15
N TYR A 137 -6.02 17.94 -3.39
CA TYR A 137 -4.98 18.22 -2.39
C TYR A 137 -3.71 18.79 -3.02
N VAL A 138 -3.21 18.16 -4.09
CA VAL A 138 -2.00 18.62 -4.80
C VAL A 138 -2.19 20.01 -5.41
N ASP A 139 -3.37 20.30 -5.93
CA ASP A 139 -3.67 21.59 -6.57
C ASP A 139 -4.03 22.69 -5.55
N GLY A 140 -4.67 22.33 -4.44
CA GLY A 140 -5.27 23.27 -3.50
C GLY A 140 -4.41 23.60 -2.28
N ILE A 141 -3.59 22.68 -1.77
CA ILE A 141 -2.77 22.94 -0.58
C ILE A 141 -1.64 23.93 -0.91
N GLN A 142 -1.65 25.07 -0.25
CA GLN A 142 -0.65 26.15 -0.43
C GLN A 142 0.13 26.38 0.86
N ASN A 143 0.99 25.43 1.21
CA ASN A 143 1.86 25.53 2.38
C ASN A 143 3.29 25.11 2.01
N THR A 144 4.20 26.06 1.93
CA THR A 144 5.58 25.86 1.47
C THR A 144 6.44 25.02 2.44
N ALA A 145 5.99 24.82 3.67
CA ALA A 145 6.65 23.95 4.65
C ALA A 145 6.29 22.48 4.49
N ILE A 146 5.38 22.15 3.57
CA ILE A 146 4.88 20.79 3.32
C ILE A 146 5.27 20.37 1.91
N THR A 147 5.87 19.21 1.77
CA THR A 147 6.13 18.59 0.47
C THR A 147 4.99 17.65 0.13
N LEU A 148 4.28 17.93 -0.96
CA LEU A 148 3.19 17.12 -1.50
C LEU A 148 3.72 16.11 -2.53
N PRO A 149 2.98 15.02 -2.81
CA PRO A 149 3.22 14.18 -3.97
C PRO A 149 3.22 15.02 -5.26
N THR A 150 4.11 14.71 -6.19
CA THR A 150 4.17 15.42 -7.48
C THR A 150 3.03 14.98 -8.41
N LYS A 151 2.64 15.83 -9.38
CA LYS A 151 1.55 15.53 -10.34
C LYS A 151 1.81 14.27 -11.18
N ASP A 152 3.06 13.93 -11.45
CA ASP A 152 3.42 12.72 -12.18
C ASP A 152 3.03 11.43 -11.42
N TYR A 153 2.82 11.53 -10.12
CA TYR A 153 2.37 10.42 -9.29
C TYR A 153 0.88 10.10 -9.47
N LEU A 154 0.08 11.09 -9.87
CA LEU A 154 -1.39 10.93 -9.96
C LEU A 154 -1.83 9.89 -11.01
N ALA A 155 -1.01 9.66 -12.04
CA ALA A 155 -1.37 8.81 -13.17
C ALA A 155 -1.31 7.30 -12.88
N ASN A 156 -0.47 6.87 -11.92
CA ASN A 156 -0.20 5.46 -11.61
C ASN A 156 -0.24 5.19 -10.11
N ASP A 157 -1.19 5.80 -9.41
CA ASP A 157 -1.39 5.65 -7.98
C ASP A 157 -2.88 5.47 -7.70
N VAL A 158 -3.23 4.62 -6.75
CA VAL A 158 -4.60 4.45 -6.26
C VAL A 158 -4.81 5.07 -4.89
N PHE A 159 -3.81 5.77 -4.38
CA PHE A 159 -3.82 6.50 -3.12
C PHE A 159 -4.48 5.72 -1.98
N HIS A 160 -3.84 4.62 -1.60
CA HIS A 160 -4.23 3.94 -0.37
C HIS A 160 -4.18 4.90 0.83
N ILE A 161 -3.15 5.75 0.85
CA ILE A 161 -3.02 6.90 1.75
C ILE A 161 -2.55 8.12 0.94
N PHE A 162 -2.66 9.32 1.52
CA PHE A 162 -2.10 10.55 0.95
C PHE A 162 -0.97 11.06 1.86
N PRO A 163 0.29 10.65 1.61
CA PRO A 163 1.43 11.05 2.42
C PRO A 163 1.91 12.47 2.06
N VAL A 164 2.25 13.25 3.08
CA VAL A 164 2.96 14.52 2.92
C VAL A 164 4.24 14.47 3.76
N LEU A 165 5.25 15.29 3.42
CA LEU A 165 6.45 15.42 4.24
C LEU A 165 6.51 16.82 4.83
N CYS A 166 6.77 16.88 6.13
CA CYS A 166 6.91 18.12 6.89
C CYS A 166 8.00 17.98 7.95
N ALA A 167 9.00 18.86 7.92
CA ALA A 167 10.08 18.86 8.92
C ALA A 167 9.55 19.08 10.35
N LYS A 168 8.40 19.76 10.49
CA LYS A 168 7.70 19.97 11.77
C LYS A 168 6.44 19.09 11.86
N ARG A 169 6.53 17.82 11.42
CA ARG A 169 5.43 16.86 11.33
C ARG A 169 4.56 16.80 12.59
N ASP A 170 5.19 16.71 13.77
CA ASP A 170 4.46 16.57 15.04
C ASP A 170 3.69 17.84 15.42
N LEU A 171 4.19 19.02 15.01
CA LEU A 171 3.45 20.28 15.13
C LEU A 171 2.27 20.29 14.18
N LEU A 172 2.48 19.95 12.91
CA LEU A 172 1.42 19.86 11.92
C LEU A 172 0.30 18.91 12.37
N GLN A 173 0.66 17.72 12.84
CA GLN A 173 -0.29 16.73 13.34
C GLN A 173 -1.14 17.28 14.49
N ARG A 174 -0.51 17.93 15.47
CA ARG A 174 -1.20 18.52 16.62
C ARG A 174 -2.16 19.66 16.21
N GLU A 175 -1.71 20.53 15.33
CA GLU A 175 -2.52 21.66 14.84
C GLU A 175 -3.75 21.17 14.03
N LEU A 176 -3.59 20.11 13.22
CA LEU A 176 -4.68 19.48 12.49
C LEU A 176 -5.68 18.80 13.45
N HIS A 177 -5.17 18.09 14.45
CA HIS A 177 -6.01 17.45 15.47
C HIS A 177 -6.87 18.48 16.25
N GLN A 178 -6.30 19.64 16.62
CA GLN A 178 -7.05 20.73 17.26
C GLN A 178 -8.16 21.28 16.38
N ARG A 179 -8.06 21.10 15.06
CA ARG A 179 -9.06 21.50 14.05
C ARG A 179 -9.97 20.32 13.65
N SER A 180 -9.97 19.24 14.45
CA SER A 180 -10.75 18.02 14.20
C SER A 180 -10.42 17.30 12.89
N ILE A 181 -9.17 17.40 12.44
CA ILE A 181 -8.63 16.68 11.30
C ILE A 181 -7.68 15.61 11.83
N GLU A 182 -8.11 14.35 11.77
CA GLU A 182 -7.30 13.21 12.19
C GLU A 182 -6.29 12.82 11.12
N THR A 183 -5.07 12.53 11.55
CA THR A 183 -3.96 12.14 10.68
C THR A 183 -3.19 10.97 11.27
N ILE A 184 -2.53 10.20 10.42
CA ILE A 184 -1.78 8.99 10.83
C ILE A 184 -0.35 9.09 10.30
N ILE A 185 0.61 8.53 11.04
CA ILE A 185 2.00 8.43 10.62
C ILE A 185 2.27 7.03 10.07
N HIS A 186 2.65 6.93 8.81
CA HIS A 186 3.00 5.67 8.15
C HIS A 186 4.46 5.69 7.65
N TYR A 187 5.47 5.36 8.51
CA TYR A 187 5.35 4.77 9.87
C TYR A 187 6.32 5.51 10.80
N PRO A 188 6.11 5.53 12.15
CA PRO A 188 6.90 6.38 13.04
C PRO A 188 8.35 5.91 13.23
N ILE A 189 8.63 4.61 13.07
CA ILE A 189 9.94 4.02 13.29
C ILE A 189 10.36 3.24 12.04
N PRO A 190 11.51 3.55 11.42
CA PRO A 190 11.99 2.82 10.26
C PRO A 190 12.37 1.38 10.62
N PRO A 191 12.24 0.40 9.68
CA PRO A 191 12.44 -1.01 9.95
C PRO A 191 13.77 -1.35 10.64
N HIS A 192 14.88 -0.75 10.16
CA HIS A 192 16.22 -0.98 10.73
C HIS A 192 16.43 -0.36 12.12
N LYS A 193 15.50 0.44 12.63
CA LYS A 193 15.51 1.00 14.00
C LYS A 193 14.48 0.32 14.91
N GLN A 194 13.73 -0.66 14.39
CA GLN A 194 12.80 -1.46 15.20
C GLN A 194 13.56 -2.32 16.22
N LYS A 195 13.00 -2.49 17.41
CA LYS A 195 13.60 -3.29 18.49
C LYS A 195 13.84 -4.74 18.09
N CYS A 196 12.93 -5.31 17.28
CA CYS A 196 13.04 -6.69 16.80
C CYS A 196 14.17 -6.90 15.78
N TYR A 197 14.72 -5.83 15.20
CA TYR A 197 15.84 -5.83 14.26
C TYR A 197 17.04 -5.08 14.84
N SER A 198 17.32 -5.28 16.13
CA SER A 198 18.38 -4.57 16.84
C SER A 198 19.76 -4.73 16.22
N GLU A 199 20.03 -5.83 15.52
CA GLU A 199 21.26 -6.09 14.77
C GLU A 199 21.47 -5.10 13.60
N TRP A 200 20.41 -4.45 13.13
CA TRP A 200 20.47 -3.47 12.04
C TRP A 200 20.51 -2.01 12.51
N ASN A 201 20.40 -1.78 13.82
CA ASN A 201 20.34 -0.41 14.37
C ASN A 201 21.58 0.44 14.06
N ALA A 202 22.73 -0.19 13.78
CA ALA A 202 23.94 0.51 13.38
C ALA A 202 23.92 1.04 11.95
N LEU A 203 22.96 0.57 11.10
CA LEU A 203 22.81 1.07 9.74
C LEU A 203 22.37 2.54 9.77
N ALA A 204 23.01 3.35 8.91
CA ALA A 204 22.64 4.73 8.65
C ALA A 204 21.94 4.81 7.27
N LEU A 205 20.65 5.05 7.27
CA LEU A 205 19.82 5.17 6.06
C LEU A 205 19.14 6.55 6.07
N PRO A 206 19.88 7.64 5.76
CA PRO A 206 19.46 9.01 6.05
C PRO A 206 18.16 9.42 5.34
N ILE A 207 17.92 8.94 4.10
CA ILE A 207 16.70 9.23 3.36
C ILE A 207 15.50 8.52 4.03
N THR A 208 15.62 7.22 4.33
CA THR A 208 14.59 6.47 5.03
C THR A 208 14.27 7.09 6.38
N GLU A 209 15.29 7.38 7.17
CA GLU A 209 15.13 7.97 8.49
C GLU A 209 14.48 9.36 8.43
N ARG A 210 14.80 10.17 7.41
CA ARG A 210 14.15 11.45 7.16
C ARG A 210 12.67 11.27 6.84
N ILE A 211 12.33 10.37 5.93
CA ILE A 211 10.93 10.12 5.55
C ILE A 211 10.11 9.71 6.78
N HIS A 212 10.61 8.80 7.61
CA HIS A 212 9.91 8.39 8.82
C HIS A 212 9.75 9.51 9.87
N ARG A 213 10.65 10.50 9.89
CA ARG A 213 10.50 11.68 10.75
C ARG A 213 9.51 12.70 10.22
N GLU A 214 9.38 12.82 8.90
CA GLU A 214 8.67 13.91 8.24
C GLU A 214 7.30 13.50 7.69
N GLU A 215 7.06 12.19 7.48
CA GLU A 215 5.81 11.69 6.87
C GLU A 215 4.62 11.89 7.81
N LEU A 216 3.52 12.40 7.22
CA LEU A 216 2.19 12.45 7.80
C LEU A 216 1.16 12.15 6.71
N SER A 217 0.25 11.23 6.97
CA SER A 217 -0.83 10.91 6.04
C SER A 217 -2.06 11.74 6.35
N LEU A 218 -2.47 12.56 5.38
CA LEU A 218 -3.72 13.31 5.45
C LEU A 218 -4.94 12.40 5.23
N PRO A 219 -6.13 12.78 5.72
CA PRO A 219 -7.36 12.00 5.49
C PRO A 219 -7.60 11.79 4.00
N LEU A 220 -7.83 10.54 3.59
CA LEU A 220 -8.23 10.20 2.24
C LEU A 220 -9.10 8.95 2.25
N ASN A 221 -10.38 9.13 1.93
CA ASN A 221 -11.36 8.06 1.86
C ASN A 221 -12.34 8.35 0.71
N PRO A 222 -12.77 7.36 -0.09
CA PRO A 222 -13.68 7.59 -1.21
C PRO A 222 -15.06 8.11 -0.78
N THR A 223 -15.41 8.00 0.51
CA THR A 223 -16.69 8.52 1.03
C THR A 223 -16.62 9.99 1.50
N MET A 224 -15.43 10.62 1.50
CA MET A 224 -15.32 12.03 1.86
C MET A 224 -16.12 12.92 0.90
N THR A 225 -16.86 13.86 1.49
CA THR A 225 -17.55 14.89 0.72
C THR A 225 -16.56 15.94 0.18
N ASP A 226 -16.98 16.73 -0.79
CA ASP A 226 -16.12 17.79 -1.32
C ASP A 226 -15.87 18.89 -0.28
N GLU A 227 -16.83 19.15 0.61
CA GLU A 227 -16.71 20.09 1.72
C GLU A 227 -15.64 19.62 2.73
N GLU A 228 -15.59 18.33 3.05
CA GLU A 228 -14.55 17.76 3.91
C GLU A 228 -13.17 17.87 3.26
N VAL A 229 -13.06 17.65 1.96
CA VAL A 229 -11.82 17.81 1.20
C VAL A 229 -11.35 19.26 1.23
N GLU A 230 -12.23 20.22 0.96
CA GLU A 230 -11.91 21.65 1.00
C GLU A 230 -11.53 22.12 2.42
N MET A 231 -12.18 21.57 3.45
CA MET A 231 -11.82 21.83 4.85
C MET A 231 -10.38 21.38 5.16
N VAL A 232 -9.95 20.20 4.68
CA VAL A 232 -8.57 19.74 4.85
C VAL A 232 -7.60 20.68 4.11
N ILE A 233 -7.88 21.04 2.86
CA ILE A 233 -7.05 21.93 2.05
C ILE A 233 -6.84 23.27 2.74
N SER A 234 -7.93 23.92 3.17
CA SER A 234 -7.89 25.23 3.83
C SER A 234 -7.08 25.17 5.12
N ASN A 235 -7.37 24.21 5.99
CA ASN A 235 -6.68 24.09 7.27
C ASN A 235 -5.19 23.78 7.12
N VAL A 236 -4.81 22.87 6.22
CA VAL A 236 -3.40 22.56 5.97
C VAL A 236 -2.66 23.77 5.40
N SER A 237 -3.31 24.57 4.54
CA SER A 237 -2.73 25.77 3.95
C SER A 237 -2.52 26.89 4.96
N GLU A 238 -3.39 27.05 5.96
CA GLU A 238 -3.37 28.14 6.94
C GLU A 238 -2.41 27.90 8.11
N ILE A 239 -2.04 26.65 8.39
CA ILE A 239 -1.15 26.31 9.52
C ILE A 239 0.22 26.92 9.30
N LYS A 240 0.66 27.72 10.27
CA LYS A 240 2.01 28.32 10.30
C LYS A 240 2.99 27.34 10.96
N LEU A 241 3.88 26.81 10.17
CA LEU A 241 4.87 25.82 10.58
C LEU A 241 6.27 26.41 10.79
#